data_80c6bdbbab9a789c96a56954c3b9e4ea
#
_entry.id   80c6bdbbab9a789c96a56954c3b9e4ea
#
_cell.length_a   1.000
_cell.length_b   1.000
_cell.length_c   1.000
_cell.angle_alpha   90.00
_cell.angle_beta   90.00
_cell.angle_gamma   90.00
#
_symmetry.space_group_name_H-M   'P 1'
#
loop_
_entity.id
_entity.type
_entity.pdbx_description
1 polymer ?
#
loop_
_entity_poly.entity_id
_entity_poly.type
_entity_poly.pdbx_seq_one_letter_code
_entity_poly.pdbx_strand_id
1 'polypeptide(L)'
;MKYITFTIPCYNSENYMRRCVDSLLVGGEDVEILIIDDGSSDRTGAIADEYEMLYPNIVKAVHKPNGGHGSGVNRGLELAHGLYYKVVDSDDWFDRDAYLKMLDKIKSFEIASEDAQIREAICENRIREENLSGSCVEIQQKEQEKFPDLIICNYVYDHLDEGIQKPRNYRNVFPTEKMCNWNTIGHFHPSQYLIMHALMFQTKVLRQ
;
A
#
# COMPACT_ATOMS: atom_id res chain seq x y z
N MET A 1 -14.23 2.80 -2.79
CA MET A 1 -13.34 1.99 -1.92
C MET A 1 -11.98 2.68 -1.82
N LYS A 2 -11.26 2.56 -0.72
CA LYS A 2 -9.87 3.06 -0.62
C LYS A 2 -8.92 1.91 -0.93
N TYR A 3 -7.99 2.08 -1.86
CA TYR A 3 -7.03 1.02 -2.22
C TYR A 3 -5.86 0.97 -1.25
N ILE A 4 -5.38 2.13 -0.80
CA ILE A 4 -4.23 2.20 0.11
C ILE A 4 -4.56 3.14 1.27
N THR A 5 -4.26 2.71 2.49
CA THR A 5 -4.09 3.60 3.63
C THR A 5 -2.61 3.85 3.85
N PHE A 6 -2.19 5.10 3.72
CA PHE A 6 -0.89 5.58 4.16
C PHE A 6 -0.97 6.07 5.59
N THR A 7 -0.12 5.56 6.46
CA THR A 7 0.03 6.05 7.83
C THR A 7 1.34 6.77 7.96
N ILE A 8 1.28 8.03 8.41
CA ILE A 8 2.43 8.90 8.59
C ILE A 8 2.58 9.17 10.10
N PRO A 9 3.43 8.40 10.82
CA PRO A 9 3.77 8.73 12.20
C PRO A 9 4.58 10.02 12.24
N CYS A 10 4.10 11.03 12.97
CA CYS A 10 4.72 12.34 13.07
C CYS A 10 5.03 12.67 14.51
N TYR A 11 6.26 13.14 14.77
CA TYR A 11 6.67 13.75 16.03
C TYR A 11 7.65 14.88 15.77
N ASN A 12 7.25 16.13 16.04
CA ASN A 12 8.01 17.33 15.74
C ASN A 12 8.50 17.38 14.27
N SER A 13 7.56 17.21 13.33
CA SER A 13 7.81 17.03 11.91
C SER A 13 7.47 18.25 11.05
N GLU A 14 7.23 19.43 11.64
CA GLU A 14 6.70 20.63 10.95
C GLU A 14 7.53 21.04 9.73
N ASN A 15 8.83 20.75 9.70
CA ASN A 15 9.75 21.20 8.67
C ASN A 15 9.70 20.37 7.37
N TYR A 16 9.20 19.11 7.42
CA TYR A 16 9.30 18.19 6.29
C TYR A 16 8.00 17.43 5.98
N MET A 17 7.05 17.28 6.91
CA MET A 17 5.84 16.49 6.71
C MET A 17 4.98 16.97 5.53
N ARG A 18 5.02 18.25 5.16
CA ARG A 18 4.24 18.76 4.02
C ARG A 18 4.65 18.09 2.71
N ARG A 19 5.96 17.92 2.47
CA ARG A 19 6.46 17.23 1.29
C ARG A 19 5.98 15.77 1.23
N CYS A 20 5.97 15.09 2.36
CA CYS A 20 5.44 13.74 2.49
C CYS A 20 3.97 13.71 2.07
N VAL A 21 3.11 14.47 2.76
CA VAL A 21 1.66 14.49 2.52
C VAL A 21 1.33 14.90 1.09
N ASP A 22 1.95 15.97 0.56
CA ASP A 22 1.71 16.46 -0.80
C ASP A 22 2.03 15.37 -1.86
N SER A 23 3.08 14.58 -1.64
CA SER A 23 3.44 13.48 -2.53
C SER A 23 2.38 12.36 -2.57
N LEU A 24 1.66 12.16 -1.47
CA LEU A 24 0.64 11.12 -1.34
C LEU A 24 -0.74 11.57 -1.84
N LEU A 25 -1.04 12.87 -1.78
CA LEU A 25 -2.30 13.44 -2.27
C LEU A 25 -2.55 13.20 -3.76
N VAL A 26 -1.50 12.90 -4.52
CA VAL A 26 -1.59 12.54 -5.95
C VAL A 26 -2.50 11.34 -6.20
N GLY A 27 -2.69 10.45 -5.21
CA GLY A 27 -3.60 9.31 -5.28
C GLY A 27 -5.08 9.67 -5.23
N GLY A 28 -5.43 10.91 -4.86
CA GLY A 28 -6.81 11.40 -4.84
C GLY A 28 -7.73 10.58 -3.95
N GLU A 29 -8.98 10.41 -4.37
CA GLU A 29 -10.03 9.69 -3.64
C GLU A 29 -9.76 8.17 -3.48
N ASP A 30 -8.81 7.64 -4.20
CA ASP A 30 -8.46 6.21 -4.16
C ASP A 30 -7.64 5.83 -2.93
N VAL A 31 -7.12 6.81 -2.20
CA VAL A 31 -6.27 6.59 -1.03
C VAL A 31 -6.82 7.26 0.22
N GLU A 32 -6.35 6.80 1.36
CA GLU A 32 -6.54 7.37 2.68
C GLU A 32 -5.17 7.71 3.26
N ILE A 33 -5.04 8.88 3.86
CA ILE A 33 -3.81 9.35 4.50
C ILE A 33 -4.12 9.63 5.97
N LEU A 34 -3.52 8.84 6.86
CA LEU A 34 -3.65 9.01 8.30
C LEU A 34 -2.38 9.69 8.83
N ILE A 35 -2.48 10.94 9.22
CA ILE A 35 -1.40 11.69 9.87
C ILE A 35 -1.53 11.44 11.38
N ILE A 36 -0.60 10.70 11.97
CA ILE A 36 -0.62 10.36 13.38
C ILE A 36 0.35 11.28 14.13
N ASP A 37 -0.15 12.33 14.71
CA ASP A 37 0.61 13.22 15.57
C ASP A 37 0.81 12.57 16.96
N ASP A 38 2.02 12.16 17.23
CA ASP A 38 2.43 11.47 18.46
C ASP A 38 2.81 12.45 19.58
N GLY A 39 1.95 13.44 19.82
CA GLY A 39 2.10 14.43 20.89
C GLY A 39 3.22 15.44 20.61
N SER A 40 3.27 15.99 19.41
CA SER A 40 4.24 17.01 19.01
C SER A 40 4.07 18.30 19.80
N SER A 41 5.16 19.00 20.00
CA SER A 41 5.21 20.32 20.65
C SER A 41 5.40 21.49 19.67
N ASP A 42 5.70 21.20 18.41
CA ASP A 42 5.79 22.15 17.30
C ASP A 42 4.44 22.30 16.55
N ARG A 43 4.46 22.81 15.32
CA ARG A 43 3.26 22.99 14.52
C ARG A 43 2.77 21.74 13.80
N THR A 44 3.34 20.56 14.03
CA THR A 44 2.98 19.30 13.38
C THR A 44 1.47 19.02 13.47
N GLY A 45 0.91 19.10 14.66
CA GLY A 45 -0.54 18.88 14.86
C GLY A 45 -1.40 19.88 14.09
N ALA A 46 -1.06 21.17 14.14
CA ALA A 46 -1.78 22.20 13.41
C ALA A 46 -1.69 22.02 11.88
N ILE A 47 -0.57 21.53 11.37
CA ILE A 47 -0.38 21.19 9.96
C ILE A 47 -1.25 19.97 9.58
N ALA A 48 -1.34 18.96 10.44
CA ALA A 48 -2.20 17.80 10.22
C ALA A 48 -3.68 18.21 10.10
N ASP A 49 -4.16 19.09 11.00
CA ASP A 49 -5.52 19.63 10.99
C ASP A 49 -5.80 20.44 9.72
N GLU A 50 -4.83 21.24 9.27
CA GLU A 50 -4.92 21.99 8.02
C GLU A 50 -5.15 21.07 6.81
N TYR A 51 -4.41 19.95 6.72
CA TYR A 51 -4.59 18.98 5.65
C TYR A 51 -5.95 18.25 5.74
N GLU A 52 -6.41 17.86 6.93
CA GLU A 52 -7.74 17.27 7.09
C GLU A 52 -8.84 18.23 6.66
N MET A 53 -8.72 19.49 7.02
CA MET A 53 -9.69 20.53 6.61
C MET A 53 -9.71 20.75 5.09
N LEU A 54 -8.55 20.71 4.42
CA LEU A 54 -8.42 20.90 2.97
C LEU A 54 -8.83 19.66 2.16
N TYR A 55 -8.62 18.46 2.71
CA TYR A 55 -8.83 17.19 2.04
C TYR A 55 -9.62 16.19 2.90
N PRO A 56 -10.84 16.52 3.37
CA PRO A 56 -11.55 15.76 4.40
C PRO A 56 -11.92 14.32 3.99
N ASN A 57 -11.96 14.02 2.68
CA ASN A 57 -12.24 12.69 2.15
C ASN A 57 -10.98 11.83 1.98
N ILE A 58 -9.79 12.42 2.10
CA ILE A 58 -8.51 11.76 1.83
C ILE A 58 -7.64 11.72 3.07
N VAL A 59 -7.57 12.82 3.81
CA VAL A 59 -6.69 13.00 4.96
C VAL A 59 -7.48 12.96 6.26
N LYS A 60 -6.90 12.31 7.28
CA LYS A 60 -7.38 12.34 8.66
C LYS A 60 -6.22 12.63 9.61
N ALA A 61 -6.37 13.67 10.41
CA ALA A 61 -5.47 13.98 11.51
C ALA A 61 -5.87 13.18 12.77
N VAL A 62 -4.90 12.58 13.42
CA VAL A 62 -5.09 11.78 14.63
C VAL A 62 -4.06 12.20 15.66
N HIS A 63 -4.51 12.88 16.72
CA HIS A 63 -3.64 13.31 17.83
C HIS A 63 -3.68 12.30 18.95
N LYS A 64 -2.51 11.99 19.53
CA LYS A 64 -2.41 11.08 20.67
C LYS A 64 -1.25 11.51 21.59
N PRO A 65 -1.28 11.12 22.87
CA PRO A 65 -0.10 11.26 23.72
C PRO A 65 1.09 10.52 23.12
N ASN A 66 2.31 11.07 23.31
CA ASN A 66 3.51 10.44 22.80
C ASN A 66 3.68 9.01 23.31
N GLY A 67 3.84 8.08 22.39
CA GLY A 67 4.04 6.65 22.66
C GLY A 67 5.12 6.04 21.76
N GLY A 68 5.80 6.87 20.98
CA GLY A 68 6.86 6.49 20.04
C GLY A 68 6.33 6.00 18.69
N HIS A 69 7.22 5.92 17.72
CA HIS A 69 6.93 5.62 16.32
C HIS A 69 6.02 4.38 16.13
N GLY A 70 6.35 3.24 16.77
CA GLY A 70 5.55 2.02 16.68
C GLY A 70 4.11 2.18 17.17
N SER A 71 3.88 3.03 18.17
CA SER A 71 2.54 3.37 18.67
C SER A 71 1.74 4.12 17.61
N GLY A 72 2.39 5.02 16.85
CA GLY A 72 1.79 5.70 15.70
C GLY A 72 1.40 4.73 14.59
N VAL A 73 2.30 3.81 14.25
CA VAL A 73 2.04 2.74 13.27
C VAL A 73 0.84 1.89 13.67
N ASN A 74 0.79 1.40 14.90
CA ASN A 74 -0.31 0.59 15.40
C ASN A 74 -1.64 1.36 15.35
N ARG A 75 -1.62 2.64 15.77
CA ARG A 75 -2.82 3.47 15.72
C ARG A 75 -3.33 3.68 14.30
N GLY A 76 -2.41 3.88 13.35
CA GLY A 76 -2.77 3.96 11.94
C GLY A 76 -3.38 2.66 11.41
N LEU A 77 -2.82 1.51 11.77
CA LEU A 77 -3.37 0.20 11.37
C LEU A 77 -4.78 -0.05 11.93
N GLU A 78 -5.04 0.35 13.18
CA GLU A 78 -6.38 0.26 13.78
C GLU A 78 -7.43 1.04 12.99
N LEU A 79 -7.06 2.22 12.47
CA LEU A 79 -7.95 3.15 11.78
C LEU A 79 -8.02 2.92 10.26
N ALA A 80 -7.11 2.15 9.68
CA ALA A 80 -6.98 1.97 8.24
C ALA A 80 -8.24 1.35 7.60
N HIS A 81 -8.71 1.91 6.48
CA HIS A 81 -9.83 1.39 5.69
C HIS A 81 -9.41 0.90 4.30
N GLY A 82 -8.19 1.23 3.87
CA GLY A 82 -7.66 0.81 2.57
C GLY A 82 -7.44 -0.69 2.48
N LEU A 83 -7.54 -1.21 1.26
CA LEU A 83 -7.22 -2.61 0.96
C LEU A 83 -5.78 -2.95 1.36
N TYR A 84 -4.86 -2.04 1.11
CA TYR A 84 -3.46 -2.12 1.52
C TYR A 84 -3.13 -1.08 2.60
N TYR A 85 -2.20 -1.44 3.44
CA TYR A 85 -1.63 -0.61 4.50
C TYR A 85 -0.15 -0.37 4.26
N LYS A 86 0.26 0.89 4.29
CA LYS A 86 1.65 1.29 4.14
C LYS A 86 2.03 2.37 5.13
N VAL A 87 3.13 2.16 5.84
CA VAL A 87 3.76 3.20 6.67
C VAL A 87 4.68 4.04 5.80
N VAL A 88 4.65 5.35 6.01
CA VAL A 88 5.52 6.33 5.36
C VAL A 88 6.09 7.23 6.44
N ASP A 89 7.40 7.32 6.56
CA ASP A 89 8.02 8.23 7.50
C ASP A 89 7.78 9.68 7.07
N SER A 90 7.63 10.59 8.02
CA SER A 90 7.20 11.97 7.77
C SER A 90 8.20 12.80 6.96
N ASP A 91 9.44 12.32 6.81
CA ASP A 91 10.51 12.90 6.00
C ASP A 91 10.72 12.20 4.65
N ASP A 92 9.95 11.14 4.36
CA ASP A 92 9.94 10.44 3.08
C ASP A 92 8.91 11.04 2.11
N TRP A 93 9.07 10.75 0.81
CA TRP A 93 8.10 11.12 -0.24
C TRP A 93 8.10 10.13 -1.39
N PHE A 94 7.05 10.17 -2.20
CA PHE A 94 6.89 9.33 -3.36
C PHE A 94 7.25 10.05 -4.65
N ASP A 95 7.93 9.32 -5.57
CA ASP A 95 7.97 9.73 -6.97
C ASP A 95 6.57 9.60 -7.56
N ARG A 96 6.10 10.68 -8.20
CA ARG A 96 4.73 10.77 -8.73
C ARG A 96 4.41 9.66 -9.73
N ASP A 97 5.29 9.43 -10.70
CA ASP A 97 5.01 8.50 -11.81
C ASP A 97 5.08 7.05 -11.33
N ALA A 98 6.03 6.74 -10.45
CA ALA A 98 6.14 5.43 -9.83
C ALA A 98 4.92 5.13 -8.95
N TYR A 99 4.46 6.12 -8.19
CA TYR A 99 3.27 6.00 -7.35
C TYR A 99 1.99 5.73 -8.15
N LEU A 100 1.75 6.51 -9.20
CA LEU A 100 0.57 6.32 -10.06
C LEU A 100 0.59 4.95 -10.73
N LYS A 101 1.74 4.50 -11.25
CA LYS A 101 1.88 3.14 -11.82
C LYS A 101 1.59 2.04 -10.79
N MET A 102 2.03 2.21 -9.56
CA MET A 102 1.74 1.29 -8.46
C MET A 102 0.23 1.24 -8.17
N LEU A 103 -0.42 2.40 -8.08
CA LEU A 103 -1.85 2.50 -7.82
C LEU A 103 -2.68 1.88 -8.95
N ASP A 104 -2.33 2.15 -10.21
CA ASP A 104 -2.98 1.55 -11.38
C ASP A 104 -2.83 0.03 -11.40
N LYS A 105 -1.65 -0.48 -10.99
CA LYS A 105 -1.42 -1.92 -10.88
C LYS A 105 -2.32 -2.55 -9.81
N ILE A 106 -2.48 -1.91 -8.66
CA ILE A 106 -3.38 -2.37 -7.59
C ILE A 106 -4.83 -2.41 -8.08
N LYS A 107 -5.29 -1.37 -8.78
CA LYS A 107 -6.64 -1.32 -9.36
C LYS A 107 -6.85 -2.42 -10.40
N SER A 108 -5.83 -2.77 -11.17
CA SER A 108 -5.93 -3.84 -12.17
C SER A 108 -6.22 -5.22 -11.57
N PHE A 109 -5.84 -5.47 -10.31
CA PHE A 109 -6.19 -6.70 -9.60
C PHE A 109 -7.69 -6.78 -9.26
N GLU A 110 -8.34 -5.65 -8.98
CA GLU A 110 -9.78 -5.61 -8.73
C GLU A 110 -10.57 -5.99 -10.00
N ILE A 111 -10.23 -5.38 -11.13
CA ILE A 111 -10.86 -5.66 -12.42
C ILE A 111 -10.69 -7.15 -12.79
N ALA A 112 -9.48 -7.69 -12.61
CA ALA A 112 -9.23 -9.11 -12.89
C ALA A 112 -10.03 -10.04 -11.96
N SER A 113 -10.24 -9.64 -10.68
CA SER A 113 -11.03 -10.43 -9.73
C SER A 113 -12.53 -10.39 -10.01
N GLU A 114 -13.07 -9.26 -10.45
CA GLU A 114 -14.46 -9.11 -10.87
C GLU A 114 -14.75 -9.92 -12.14
N ASP A 115 -13.87 -9.83 -13.14
CA ASP A 115 -13.96 -10.63 -14.36
C ASP A 115 -13.92 -12.15 -14.07
N ALA A 116 -13.10 -12.58 -13.11
CA ALA A 116 -13.03 -13.97 -12.68
C ALA A 116 -14.34 -14.41 -12.02
N GLN A 117 -14.94 -13.60 -11.14
CA GLN A 117 -16.24 -13.89 -10.51
C GLN A 117 -17.38 -13.96 -11.54
N ILE A 118 -17.39 -13.04 -12.51
CA ILE A 118 -18.38 -13.05 -13.60
C ILE A 118 -18.22 -14.31 -14.45
N ARG A 119 -17.00 -14.72 -14.78
CA ARG A 119 -16.72 -15.94 -15.53
C ARG A 119 -17.16 -17.20 -14.76
N GLU A 120 -16.89 -17.23 -13.44
CA GLU A 120 -17.33 -18.33 -12.58
C GLU A 120 -18.85 -18.44 -12.52
N ALA A 121 -19.57 -17.32 -12.34
CA ALA A 121 -21.02 -17.27 -12.35
C ALA A 121 -21.61 -17.68 -13.71
N ILE A 122 -20.98 -17.30 -14.82
CA ILE A 122 -21.39 -17.73 -16.18
C ILE A 122 -21.16 -19.24 -16.34
N CYS A 123 -20.04 -19.78 -15.86
CA CYS A 123 -19.75 -21.21 -15.90
C CYS A 123 -20.74 -21.99 -15.04
N GLU A 124 -21.07 -21.54 -13.83
CA GLU A 124 -22.06 -22.20 -12.97
C GLU A 124 -23.45 -22.22 -13.59
N ASN A 125 -23.89 -21.14 -14.23
CA ASN A 125 -25.15 -21.09 -14.94
C ASN A 125 -25.16 -22.02 -16.16
N ARG A 126 -24.07 -22.09 -16.91
CA ARG A 126 -23.92 -23.02 -18.04
C ARG A 126 -23.94 -24.49 -17.58
N ILE A 127 -23.26 -24.81 -16.48
CA ILE A 127 -23.28 -26.17 -15.90
C ILE A 127 -24.68 -26.54 -15.45
N ARG A 128 -25.52 -25.61 -14.94
CA ARG A 128 -26.91 -25.86 -14.59
C ARG A 128 -27.77 -26.11 -15.81
N GLU A 129 -27.51 -25.48 -16.93
CA GLU A 129 -28.22 -25.67 -18.19
C GLU A 129 -27.75 -26.94 -18.92
N GLU A 130 -26.47 -27.33 -18.84
CA GLU A 130 -25.86 -28.49 -19.50
C GLU A 130 -26.00 -29.80 -18.70
N ASN A 131 -26.31 -29.75 -17.39
CA ASN A 131 -26.65 -30.96 -16.61
C ASN A 131 -27.92 -31.70 -17.09
N LEU A 132 -28.54 -31.23 -18.18
CA LEU A 132 -29.54 -31.95 -18.95
C LEU A 132 -28.94 -32.87 -20.04
N SER A 133 -27.62 -32.82 -20.31
CA SER A 133 -26.94 -33.72 -21.27
C SER A 133 -25.53 -34.04 -20.77
N GLY A 134 -25.36 -35.20 -20.15
CA GLY A 134 -24.16 -35.66 -19.49
C GLY A 134 -22.87 -35.63 -20.32
N SER A 135 -22.02 -34.68 -20.11
CA SER A 135 -20.58 -34.77 -20.33
C SER A 135 -19.84 -33.78 -19.39
N CYS A 136 -19.09 -34.33 -18.42
CA CYS A 136 -18.16 -33.56 -17.60
C CYS A 136 -17.04 -33.00 -18.46
N VAL A 137 -16.96 -31.70 -18.57
CA VAL A 137 -15.75 -31.00 -19.03
C VAL A 137 -14.94 -30.64 -17.79
N GLU A 138 -13.79 -31.24 -17.60
CA GLU A 138 -12.80 -30.80 -16.60
C GLU A 138 -12.33 -29.38 -16.93
N ILE A 139 -12.88 -28.41 -16.22
CA ILE A 139 -12.38 -27.03 -16.25
C ILE A 139 -11.15 -27.01 -15.36
N GLN A 140 -9.94 -26.93 -15.97
CA GLN A 140 -8.74 -26.58 -15.24
C GLN A 140 -8.97 -25.23 -14.54
N GLN A 141 -9.07 -25.26 -13.22
CA GLN A 141 -9.10 -24.06 -12.39
C GLN A 141 -7.82 -23.27 -12.66
N LYS A 142 -7.89 -22.21 -13.48
CA LYS A 142 -6.87 -21.17 -13.45
C LYS A 142 -6.92 -20.57 -12.05
N GLU A 143 -5.77 -20.60 -11.36
CA GLU A 143 -5.61 -19.90 -10.09
C GLU A 143 -6.21 -18.50 -10.24
N GLN A 144 -7.24 -18.20 -9.45
CA GLN A 144 -7.81 -16.87 -9.37
C GLN A 144 -6.67 -15.92 -9.00
N GLU A 145 -6.41 -14.88 -9.80
CA GLU A 145 -5.47 -13.83 -9.47
C GLU A 145 -5.99 -13.10 -8.23
N LYS A 146 -5.62 -13.58 -7.06
CA LYS A 146 -5.91 -12.93 -5.78
C LYS A 146 -5.07 -11.67 -5.67
N PHE A 147 -5.60 -10.67 -4.98
CA PHE A 147 -4.77 -9.56 -4.51
C PHE A 147 -3.56 -10.10 -3.74
N PRO A 148 -2.34 -9.69 -4.06
CA PRO A 148 -1.16 -10.15 -3.33
C PRO A 148 -1.23 -9.70 -1.86
N ASP A 149 -0.81 -10.55 -0.93
CA ASP A 149 -0.78 -10.23 0.49
C ASP A 149 0.26 -9.16 0.81
N LEU A 150 1.30 -9.07 0.01
CA LEU A 150 2.41 -8.14 0.15
C LEU A 150 2.85 -7.61 -1.22
N ILE A 151 3.00 -6.30 -1.32
CA ILE A 151 3.63 -5.62 -2.46
C ILE A 151 4.96 -5.05 -2.00
N ILE A 152 6.01 -5.29 -2.79
CA ILE A 152 7.37 -4.82 -2.50
C ILE A 152 7.77 -3.81 -3.58
N CYS A 153 8.11 -2.60 -3.13
CA CYS A 153 8.52 -1.51 -4.00
C CYS A 153 10.03 -1.26 -3.88
N ASN A 154 10.63 -0.73 -4.94
CA ASN A 154 11.97 -0.17 -4.86
C ASN A 154 11.93 1.19 -4.15
N TYR A 155 13.05 1.62 -3.63
CA TYR A 155 13.21 2.94 -3.02
C TYR A 155 14.56 3.54 -3.35
N VAL A 156 14.70 4.85 -3.12
CA VAL A 156 15.94 5.60 -3.36
C VAL A 156 16.32 6.31 -2.07
N TYR A 157 17.56 6.14 -1.64
CA TYR A 157 18.17 7.03 -0.66
C TYR A 157 18.60 8.32 -1.36
N ASP A 158 17.99 9.43 -0.98
CA ASP A 158 18.33 10.75 -1.48
C ASP A 158 19.16 11.50 -0.43
N HIS A 159 20.44 11.63 -0.68
CA HIS A 159 21.35 12.42 0.16
C HIS A 159 21.30 13.88 -0.30
N LEU A 160 20.32 14.62 0.20
CA LEU A 160 20.05 16.01 -0.21
C LEU A 160 21.27 16.92 -0.10
N ASP A 161 22.09 16.74 0.94
CA ASP A 161 23.29 17.54 1.19
C ASP A 161 24.42 17.24 0.19
N GLU A 162 24.47 16.03 -0.33
CA GLU A 162 25.51 15.56 -1.25
C GLU A 162 25.04 15.54 -2.71
N GLY A 163 23.76 15.71 -2.97
CA GLY A 163 23.15 15.57 -4.31
C GLY A 163 23.29 14.17 -4.89
N ILE A 164 23.44 13.15 -4.04
CA ILE A 164 23.67 11.76 -4.43
C ILE A 164 22.40 10.95 -4.18
N GLN A 165 21.93 10.27 -5.23
CA GLN A 165 20.81 9.33 -5.14
C GLN A 165 21.33 7.90 -5.22
N LYS A 166 20.98 7.07 -4.24
CA LYS A 166 21.36 5.64 -4.18
C LYS A 166 20.12 4.76 -4.31
N PRO A 167 19.77 4.31 -5.53
CA PRO A 167 18.62 3.44 -5.72
C PRO A 167 18.85 2.08 -5.07
N ARG A 168 17.80 1.58 -4.41
CA ARG A 168 17.73 0.22 -3.86
C ARG A 168 16.63 -0.54 -4.60
N ASN A 169 16.99 -1.65 -5.21
CA ASN A 169 16.03 -2.50 -5.90
C ASN A 169 16.21 -3.95 -5.47
N TYR A 170 15.17 -4.72 -5.67
CA TYR A 170 15.09 -6.13 -5.26
C TYR A 170 14.95 -7.07 -6.46
N ARG A 171 15.33 -6.65 -7.68
CA ARG A 171 15.17 -7.45 -8.92
C ARG A 171 15.92 -8.78 -8.90
N ASN A 172 16.98 -8.87 -8.11
CA ASN A 172 17.75 -10.11 -7.92
C ASN A 172 17.08 -11.08 -6.94
N VAL A 173 16.11 -10.62 -6.15
CA VAL A 173 15.41 -11.43 -5.13
C VAL A 173 13.99 -11.74 -5.56
N PHE A 174 13.27 -10.73 -6.07
CA PHE A 174 11.87 -10.86 -6.46
C PHE A 174 11.71 -10.70 -7.98
N PRO A 175 10.85 -11.51 -8.63
CA PRO A 175 10.49 -11.31 -10.02
C PRO A 175 9.78 -9.96 -10.18
N THR A 176 10.15 -9.22 -11.24
CA THR A 176 9.54 -7.91 -11.53
C THR A 176 8.14 -8.12 -12.07
N GLU A 177 7.16 -7.38 -11.52
CA GLU A 177 5.77 -7.32 -11.97
C GLU A 177 5.03 -8.68 -12.02
N LYS A 178 5.49 -9.65 -11.24
CA LYS A 178 4.90 -10.98 -11.16
C LYS A 178 4.56 -11.33 -9.71
N MET A 179 3.49 -12.07 -9.52
CA MET A 179 3.23 -12.72 -8.25
C MET A 179 4.23 -13.86 -8.03
N CYS A 180 4.68 -14.00 -6.81
CA CYS A 180 5.54 -15.08 -6.36
C CYS A 180 5.20 -15.45 -4.92
N ASN A 181 5.66 -16.60 -4.48
CA ASN A 181 5.62 -17.00 -3.08
C ASN A 181 7.03 -17.10 -2.50
N TRP A 182 7.14 -17.21 -1.20
CA TRP A 182 8.43 -17.24 -0.51
C TRP A 182 9.37 -18.38 -0.95
N ASN A 183 8.85 -19.45 -1.51
CA ASN A 183 9.65 -20.58 -1.98
C ASN A 183 10.30 -20.33 -3.35
N THR A 184 9.87 -19.29 -4.07
CA THR A 184 10.32 -18.96 -5.43
C THR A 184 11.16 -17.69 -5.51
N ILE A 185 11.42 -17.02 -4.39
CA ILE A 185 12.28 -15.83 -4.35
C ILE A 185 13.77 -16.21 -4.37
N GLY A 186 14.60 -15.28 -4.86
CA GLY A 186 16.05 -15.40 -4.83
C GLY A 186 16.64 -15.16 -3.44
N HIS A 187 17.96 -15.30 -3.33
CA HIS A 187 18.67 -15.01 -2.09
C HIS A 187 19.01 -13.53 -1.97
N PHE A 188 18.83 -12.98 -0.77
CA PHE A 188 19.29 -11.64 -0.45
C PHE A 188 20.83 -11.60 -0.39
N HIS A 189 21.41 -10.56 -1.00
CA HIS A 189 22.81 -10.24 -0.73
C HIS A 189 22.96 -9.84 0.76
N PRO A 190 24.09 -10.12 1.44
CA PRO A 190 24.28 -9.81 2.85
C PRO A 190 24.03 -8.33 3.23
N SER A 191 24.17 -7.40 2.27
CA SER A 191 23.85 -5.97 2.46
C SER A 191 22.42 -5.56 2.07
N GLN A 192 21.59 -6.51 1.59
CA GLN A 192 20.20 -6.28 1.27
C GLN A 192 19.32 -6.72 2.44
N TYR A 193 18.38 -5.88 2.79
CA TYR A 193 17.32 -6.18 3.77
C TYR A 193 16.04 -5.50 3.34
N LEU A 194 14.93 -6.10 3.69
CA LEU A 194 13.62 -5.49 3.49
C LEU A 194 13.39 -4.45 4.58
N ILE A 195 13.13 -3.24 4.18
CA ILE A 195 12.79 -2.16 5.10
C ILE A 195 11.32 -1.78 4.96
N MET A 196 10.78 -1.17 5.98
CA MET A 196 9.37 -0.77 6.05
C MET A 196 8.95 0.13 4.88
N HIS A 197 9.85 1.01 4.43
CA HIS A 197 9.61 1.90 3.27
C HIS A 197 9.37 1.14 1.95
N ALA A 198 9.88 -0.10 1.82
CA ALA A 198 9.67 -0.93 0.64
C ALA A 198 8.38 -1.76 0.70
N LEU A 199 7.75 -1.91 1.86
CA LEU A 199 6.69 -2.87 2.10
C LEU A 199 5.30 -2.22 2.12
N MET A 200 4.33 -2.91 1.52
CA MET A 200 2.92 -2.59 1.61
C MET A 200 2.13 -3.89 1.75
N PHE A 201 1.43 -4.04 2.85
CA PHE A 201 0.69 -5.26 3.19
C PHE A 201 -0.80 -5.11 2.94
N GLN A 202 -1.48 -6.21 2.57
CA GLN A 202 -2.94 -6.21 2.70
C GLN A 202 -3.32 -5.94 4.17
N THR A 203 -4.22 -4.98 4.39
CA THR A 203 -4.65 -4.55 5.73
C THR A 203 -5.20 -5.71 6.57
N LYS A 204 -5.96 -6.61 5.95
CA LYS A 204 -6.51 -7.79 6.61
C LYS A 204 -5.45 -8.77 7.12
N VAL A 205 -4.28 -8.83 6.47
CA VAL A 205 -3.18 -9.73 6.87
C VAL A 205 -2.50 -9.22 8.12
N LEU A 206 -2.37 -7.90 8.27
CA LEU A 206 -1.75 -7.29 9.46
C LEU A 206 -2.66 -7.30 10.69
N ARG A 207 -3.97 -7.50 10.53
CA ARG A 207 -4.95 -7.51 11.61
C ARG A 207 -5.25 -8.91 12.17
N GLN A 208 -4.59 -9.94 11.67
CA GLN A 208 -4.67 -11.31 12.20
C GLN A 208 -3.76 -11.48 13.41
#